data_a667c0a04c68f66572623a1576373488
#
_entry.id   a667c0a04c68f66572623a1576373488
#
_cell.length_a   1.000
_cell.length_b   1.000
_cell.length_c   1.000
_cell.angle_alpha   90.00
_cell.angle_beta   90.00
_cell.angle_gamma   90.00
#
_symmetry.space_group_name_H-M   'P 1'
#
loop_
_entity.id
_entity.type
_entity.pdbx_description
1 polymer ?
#
loop_
_entity_poly.entity_id
_entity_poly.type
_entity_poly.pdbx_seq_one_letter_code
_entity_poly.pdbx_strand_id
1 'polypeptide(L)'
;AISDKWWISEGSTGDQKWAIAISVQKSWQSKVEADVKKAVETKRGYTKLLYFTNQKIKSSSRQAKEDELAQQYGISVSIFDGKWFSFAVFEQGCLDIAIEKLNFSDEYRKKTIKIGPNDKERKSELNKIEDDLIKHTVADLDTDYVNDLLKTCILSRGLEKPRMETEGRFNRALREAKVHGTSIQIFNIIYNHAWTSFFWFHDVEATYSDYLKLKDYTKEHPTVHTIERLTNILTNLENVISLGLFDTSKFAIEVQFIKELRQCSKLSQPCQLFLDLYISEHRLFQLINRNEDLTDELQTLTSLIEQCANYLDISFSAQSRIVELLGRVISDNPEFERLVDMIADISSKRESEVQGAMTHF
;
A
#
# COMPACT_ATOMS: atom_id res chain seq x y z
N ALA A 1 -17.32 13.72 -19.51
CA ALA A 1 -15.92 13.52 -19.15
C ALA A 1 -15.13 13.26 -20.43
N ILE A 2 -13.96 13.84 -20.54
CA ILE A 2 -13.10 13.73 -21.73
C ILE A 2 -11.82 13.09 -21.22
N SER A 3 -11.39 12.04 -21.86
CA SER A 3 -10.08 11.46 -21.62
C SER A 3 -9.41 11.14 -22.93
N ASP A 4 -8.22 11.63 -23.09
CA ASP A 4 -7.36 11.49 -24.24
C ASP A 4 -6.22 10.46 -24.01
N LYS A 5 -6.06 9.95 -22.78
CA LYS A 5 -4.94 9.07 -22.43
C LYS A 5 -5.33 7.67 -21.96
N TRP A 6 -6.55 7.42 -21.60
CA TRP A 6 -6.98 6.17 -20.94
C TRP A 6 -7.22 4.99 -21.89
N TRP A 7 -7.48 5.27 -23.17
CA TRP A 7 -7.96 4.29 -24.14
C TRP A 7 -7.09 4.27 -25.40
N ILE A 8 -5.82 4.58 -25.25
CA ILE A 8 -4.86 4.46 -26.33
C ILE A 8 -4.64 2.98 -26.58
N SER A 9 -5.19 2.44 -27.67
CA SER A 9 -4.77 1.15 -28.18
C SER A 9 -3.37 1.26 -28.74
N GLU A 10 -2.58 0.19 -28.69
CA GLU A 10 -1.27 0.14 -29.32
C GLU A 10 -1.36 0.66 -30.78
N GLY A 11 -0.66 1.77 -31.06
CA GLY A 11 -0.62 2.40 -32.39
C GLY A 11 -1.44 3.67 -32.59
N SER A 12 -2.16 4.19 -31.59
CA SER A 12 -2.81 5.50 -31.70
C SER A 12 -1.87 6.63 -31.31
N THR A 13 -1.65 7.57 -32.24
CA THR A 13 -0.99 8.85 -31.96
C THR A 13 -1.89 9.73 -31.09
N GLY A 14 -1.37 10.31 -30.01
CA GLY A 14 -2.06 10.90 -28.87
C GLY A 14 -3.02 12.09 -29.06
N ASP A 15 -3.54 12.34 -30.27
CA ASP A 15 -4.40 13.50 -30.57
C ASP A 15 -5.89 13.18 -30.73
N GLN A 16 -6.32 11.94 -30.40
CA GLN A 16 -7.74 11.58 -30.52
C GLN A 16 -8.53 11.98 -29.28
N LYS A 17 -9.52 12.85 -29.44
CA LYS A 17 -10.45 13.24 -28.39
C LYS A 17 -11.71 12.38 -28.43
N TRP A 18 -12.03 11.74 -27.32
CA TRP A 18 -13.22 10.89 -27.20
C TRP A 18 -14.23 11.48 -26.23
N ALA A 19 -15.51 11.36 -26.59
CA ALA A 19 -16.62 11.66 -25.70
C ALA A 19 -17.12 10.36 -25.06
N ILE A 20 -17.53 10.41 -23.80
CA ILE A 20 -18.13 9.29 -23.08
C ILE A 20 -19.54 9.66 -22.66
N ALA A 21 -20.51 8.81 -22.99
CA ALA A 21 -21.90 8.92 -22.59
C ALA A 21 -22.35 7.65 -21.87
N ILE A 22 -23.08 7.81 -20.76
CA ILE A 22 -23.60 6.70 -19.96
C ILE A 22 -25.10 6.89 -19.79
N SER A 23 -25.90 5.85 -20.07
CA SER A 23 -27.33 5.92 -19.92
C SER A 23 -27.98 4.59 -19.56
N VAL A 24 -28.99 4.65 -18.71
CA VAL A 24 -29.83 3.49 -18.34
C VAL A 24 -31.20 3.51 -19.02
N GLN A 25 -31.43 4.45 -19.97
CA GLN A 25 -32.70 4.59 -20.64
C GLN A 25 -33.03 3.38 -21.54
N LYS A 26 -34.28 2.91 -21.46
CA LYS A 26 -34.75 1.78 -22.29
C LYS A 26 -34.75 2.14 -23.79
N SER A 27 -35.10 3.37 -24.16
CA SER A 27 -35.03 3.89 -25.52
C SER A 27 -33.60 4.29 -25.91
N TRP A 28 -32.70 3.29 -25.89
CA TRP A 28 -31.26 3.51 -26.08
C TRP A 28 -30.91 4.14 -27.44
N GLN A 29 -31.65 3.79 -28.53
CA GLN A 29 -31.38 4.28 -29.87
C GLN A 29 -31.54 5.81 -29.99
N SER A 30 -32.67 6.36 -29.54
CA SER A 30 -32.89 7.79 -29.53
C SER A 30 -31.96 8.52 -28.55
N LYS A 31 -31.59 7.85 -27.45
CA LYS A 31 -30.68 8.43 -26.45
C LYS A 31 -29.25 8.53 -26.95
N VAL A 32 -28.71 7.47 -27.59
CA VAL A 32 -27.33 7.52 -28.14
C VAL A 32 -27.25 8.57 -29.27
N GLU A 33 -28.27 8.68 -30.11
CA GLU A 33 -28.33 9.68 -31.16
C GLU A 33 -28.32 11.12 -30.58
N ALA A 34 -29.13 11.39 -29.56
CA ALA A 34 -29.13 12.67 -28.88
C ALA A 34 -27.78 13.00 -28.24
N ASP A 35 -27.08 12.01 -27.66
CA ASP A 35 -25.77 12.19 -27.04
C ASP A 35 -24.66 12.40 -28.08
N VAL A 36 -24.72 11.71 -29.23
CA VAL A 36 -23.81 11.93 -30.36
C VAL A 36 -24.00 13.34 -30.91
N LYS A 37 -25.24 13.75 -31.17
CA LYS A 37 -25.59 15.10 -31.64
C LYS A 37 -25.03 16.18 -30.69
N LYS A 38 -25.27 16.03 -29.39
CA LYS A 38 -24.68 16.92 -28.37
C LYS A 38 -23.18 16.98 -28.43
N ALA A 39 -22.50 15.82 -28.55
CA ALA A 39 -21.05 15.79 -28.60
C ALA A 39 -20.51 16.58 -29.82
N VAL A 40 -21.11 16.41 -30.97
CA VAL A 40 -20.76 17.14 -32.20
C VAL A 40 -21.05 18.66 -32.08
N GLU A 41 -22.18 19.02 -31.53
CA GLU A 41 -22.58 20.42 -31.31
C GLU A 41 -21.65 21.22 -30.40
N THR A 42 -20.90 20.54 -29.52
CA THR A 42 -19.90 21.19 -28.66
C THR A 42 -18.70 21.75 -29.44
N LYS A 43 -18.49 21.33 -30.69
CA LYS A 43 -17.35 21.72 -31.55
C LYS A 43 -15.97 21.51 -30.92
N ARG A 44 -15.85 20.54 -29.99
CA ARG A 44 -14.60 20.24 -29.27
C ARG A 44 -13.65 19.31 -30.04
N GLY A 45 -14.01 18.90 -31.26
CA GLY A 45 -13.19 18.05 -32.11
C GLY A 45 -13.14 16.59 -31.64
N TYR A 46 -14.25 16.05 -31.13
CA TYR A 46 -14.32 14.63 -30.80
C TYR A 46 -14.26 13.79 -32.07
N THR A 47 -13.42 12.77 -32.06
CA THR A 47 -13.26 11.79 -33.15
C THR A 47 -14.05 10.51 -32.87
N LYS A 48 -14.39 10.26 -31.60
CA LYS A 48 -15.10 9.06 -31.19
C LYS A 48 -16.02 9.34 -30.00
N LEU A 49 -17.18 8.64 -29.97
CA LEU A 49 -18.06 8.56 -28.81
C LEU A 49 -18.17 7.13 -28.31
N LEU A 50 -17.91 6.93 -27.02
CA LEU A 50 -18.14 5.67 -26.32
C LEU A 50 -19.46 5.77 -25.54
N TYR A 51 -20.43 4.96 -25.90
CA TYR A 51 -21.74 4.92 -25.26
C TYR A 51 -21.90 3.66 -24.42
N PHE A 52 -22.14 3.82 -23.14
CA PHE A 52 -22.32 2.74 -22.18
C PHE A 52 -23.78 2.65 -21.73
N THR A 53 -24.37 1.45 -21.78
CA THR A 53 -25.74 1.21 -21.34
C THR A 53 -25.92 -0.16 -20.70
N ASN A 54 -26.83 -0.24 -19.72
CA ASN A 54 -27.25 -1.52 -19.11
C ASN A 54 -28.28 -2.28 -19.97
N GLN A 55 -28.72 -1.73 -21.08
CA GLN A 55 -29.70 -2.39 -21.96
C GLN A 55 -29.04 -3.57 -22.70
N LYS A 56 -29.77 -4.67 -22.86
CA LYS A 56 -29.34 -5.80 -23.68
C LYS A 56 -29.73 -5.54 -25.13
N ILE A 57 -28.72 -5.37 -26.00
CA ILE A 57 -28.93 -5.02 -27.41
C ILE A 57 -28.60 -6.20 -28.30
N LYS A 58 -29.37 -6.41 -29.40
CA LYS A 58 -29.00 -7.36 -30.43
C LYS A 58 -27.78 -6.83 -31.21
N SER A 59 -26.76 -7.66 -31.45
CA SER A 59 -25.51 -7.25 -32.10
C SER A 59 -25.74 -6.58 -33.45
N SER A 60 -26.68 -7.09 -34.26
CA SER A 60 -27.04 -6.51 -35.55
C SER A 60 -27.65 -5.09 -35.40
N SER A 61 -28.53 -4.88 -34.40
CA SER A 61 -29.13 -3.57 -34.16
C SER A 61 -28.11 -2.57 -33.60
N ARG A 62 -27.15 -3.05 -32.85
CA ARG A 62 -26.06 -2.22 -32.33
C ARG A 62 -25.16 -1.75 -33.46
N GLN A 63 -24.64 -2.69 -34.29
CA GLN A 63 -23.79 -2.38 -35.43
C GLN A 63 -24.47 -1.42 -36.41
N ALA A 64 -25.71 -1.71 -36.78
CA ALA A 64 -26.48 -0.84 -37.70
C ALA A 64 -26.59 0.60 -37.14
N LYS A 65 -26.80 0.77 -35.82
CA LYS A 65 -26.89 2.10 -35.22
C LYS A 65 -25.53 2.78 -35.09
N GLU A 66 -24.46 2.04 -34.83
CA GLU A 66 -23.09 2.55 -34.83
C GLU A 66 -22.71 3.10 -36.22
N ASP A 67 -23.00 2.34 -37.29
CA ASP A 67 -22.72 2.72 -38.68
C ASP A 67 -23.57 3.92 -39.12
N GLU A 68 -24.88 3.91 -38.80
CA GLU A 68 -25.81 5.00 -39.09
C GLU A 68 -25.29 6.32 -38.46
N LEU A 69 -24.97 6.30 -37.17
CA LEU A 69 -24.51 7.49 -36.47
C LEU A 69 -23.13 7.98 -36.93
N ALA A 70 -22.22 7.05 -37.27
CA ALA A 70 -20.92 7.41 -37.82
C ALA A 70 -21.06 8.09 -39.18
N GLN A 71 -21.95 7.59 -40.04
CA GLN A 71 -22.24 8.18 -41.35
C GLN A 71 -22.91 9.54 -41.22
N GLN A 72 -23.88 9.68 -40.30
CA GLN A 72 -24.67 10.91 -40.14
C GLN A 72 -23.86 12.05 -39.51
N TYR A 73 -23.00 11.76 -38.53
CA TYR A 73 -22.33 12.76 -37.70
C TYR A 73 -20.82 12.86 -37.92
N GLY A 74 -20.24 12.00 -38.72
CA GLY A 74 -18.79 12.01 -39.05
C GLY A 74 -17.85 11.67 -37.88
N ILE A 75 -18.37 11.04 -36.82
CA ILE A 75 -17.58 10.57 -35.68
C ILE A 75 -17.80 9.07 -35.46
N SER A 76 -16.75 8.34 -35.05
CA SER A 76 -16.88 6.93 -34.70
C SER A 76 -17.71 6.76 -33.43
N VAL A 77 -18.65 5.81 -33.44
CA VAL A 77 -19.48 5.49 -32.27
C VAL A 77 -19.27 4.04 -31.88
N SER A 78 -19.05 3.79 -30.60
CA SER A 78 -18.97 2.43 -30.04
C SER A 78 -19.95 2.28 -28.89
N ILE A 79 -20.84 1.29 -28.97
CA ILE A 79 -21.88 1.04 -27.99
C ILE A 79 -21.53 -0.20 -27.16
N PHE A 80 -21.37 -0.01 -25.85
CA PHE A 80 -21.11 -1.03 -24.86
C PHE A 80 -22.40 -1.33 -24.09
N ASP A 81 -23.00 -2.46 -24.38
CA ASP A 81 -24.30 -2.89 -23.87
C ASP A 81 -24.19 -3.79 -22.63
N GLY A 82 -25.31 -4.15 -22.02
CA GLY A 82 -25.36 -5.02 -20.85
C GLY A 82 -24.74 -6.40 -21.07
N LYS A 83 -24.70 -6.90 -22.30
CA LYS A 83 -24.01 -8.16 -22.63
C LYS A 83 -22.51 -8.00 -22.61
N TRP A 84 -22.02 -6.85 -23.14
CA TRP A 84 -20.59 -6.54 -23.09
C TRP A 84 -20.11 -6.44 -21.64
N PHE A 85 -20.86 -5.77 -20.76
CA PHE A 85 -20.52 -5.70 -19.34
C PHE A 85 -20.48 -7.08 -18.70
N SER A 86 -21.50 -7.93 -18.95
CA SER A 86 -21.49 -9.29 -18.42
C SER A 86 -20.28 -10.09 -18.89
N PHE A 87 -19.93 -9.97 -20.18
CA PHE A 87 -18.76 -10.63 -20.73
C PHE A 87 -17.45 -10.11 -20.15
N ALA A 88 -17.30 -8.79 -20.04
CA ALA A 88 -16.10 -8.17 -19.44
C ALA A 88 -15.92 -8.60 -17.98
N VAL A 89 -16.98 -8.60 -17.20
CA VAL A 89 -16.95 -8.96 -15.77
C VAL A 89 -16.63 -10.45 -15.58
N PHE A 90 -17.33 -11.35 -16.26
CA PHE A 90 -17.27 -12.79 -15.95
C PHE A 90 -16.27 -13.57 -16.80
N GLU A 91 -15.96 -13.10 -18.02
CA GLU A 91 -15.11 -13.84 -18.96
C GLU A 91 -13.75 -13.16 -19.21
N GLN A 92 -13.66 -11.82 -19.05
CA GLN A 92 -12.42 -11.08 -19.29
C GLN A 92 -11.66 -10.68 -18.00
N GLY A 93 -12.01 -11.27 -16.86
CA GLY A 93 -11.27 -11.06 -15.61
C GLY A 93 -11.53 -9.73 -14.91
N CYS A 94 -12.56 -8.95 -15.31
CA CYS A 94 -12.91 -7.69 -14.66
C CYS A 94 -13.81 -7.86 -13.43
N LEU A 95 -13.95 -9.08 -12.92
CA LEU A 95 -14.85 -9.38 -11.80
C LEU A 95 -14.43 -8.67 -10.50
N ASP A 96 -13.13 -8.61 -10.21
CA ASP A 96 -12.63 -7.94 -9.01
C ASP A 96 -12.92 -6.43 -9.05
N ILE A 97 -12.80 -5.80 -10.23
CA ILE A 97 -13.17 -4.39 -10.44
C ILE A 97 -14.67 -4.19 -10.21
N ALA A 98 -15.50 -5.11 -10.68
CA ALA A 98 -16.95 -5.04 -10.50
C ALA A 98 -17.36 -5.21 -9.02
N ILE A 99 -16.69 -6.08 -8.28
CA ILE A 99 -16.90 -6.26 -6.84
C ILE A 99 -16.49 -4.98 -6.09
N GLU A 100 -15.29 -4.46 -6.35
CA GLU A 100 -14.77 -3.29 -5.64
C GLU A 100 -15.52 -1.98 -5.96
N LYS A 101 -15.82 -1.74 -7.26
CA LYS A 101 -16.30 -0.44 -7.74
C LYS A 101 -17.81 -0.39 -7.97
N LEU A 102 -18.45 -1.54 -8.19
CA LEU A 102 -19.88 -1.65 -8.47
C LEU A 102 -20.65 -2.34 -7.33
N ASN A 103 -20.00 -2.61 -6.20
CA ASN A 103 -20.59 -3.30 -5.04
C ASN A 103 -21.25 -4.65 -5.41
N PHE A 104 -20.64 -5.42 -6.31
CA PHE A 104 -21.09 -6.76 -6.56
C PHE A 104 -20.83 -7.63 -5.33
N SER A 105 -21.70 -8.63 -5.10
CA SER A 105 -21.52 -9.58 -4.01
C SER A 105 -20.20 -10.33 -4.16
N ASP A 106 -19.46 -10.49 -3.05
CA ASP A 106 -18.23 -11.30 -2.99
C ASP A 106 -18.48 -12.78 -3.35
N GLU A 107 -19.75 -13.23 -3.35
CA GLU A 107 -20.14 -14.57 -3.80
C GLU A 107 -19.74 -14.87 -5.25
N TYR A 108 -19.67 -13.83 -6.11
CA TYR A 108 -19.24 -13.94 -7.49
C TYR A 108 -17.72 -14.05 -7.63
N ARG A 109 -16.95 -13.75 -6.60
CA ARG A 109 -15.50 -13.87 -6.64
C ARG A 109 -15.13 -15.36 -6.81
N LYS A 110 -14.54 -15.71 -7.95
CA LYS A 110 -13.94 -17.04 -8.13
C LYS A 110 -12.88 -17.16 -7.04
N LYS A 111 -13.10 -18.05 -6.06
CA LYS A 111 -12.10 -18.40 -5.06
C LYS A 111 -10.97 -19.16 -5.76
N THR A 112 -10.10 -18.44 -6.43
CA THR A 112 -8.75 -18.93 -6.73
C THR A 112 -8.05 -18.99 -5.40
N ILE A 113 -8.12 -20.12 -4.74
CA ILE A 113 -7.36 -20.40 -3.54
C ILE A 113 -5.90 -20.48 -4.01
N LYS A 114 -5.21 -19.35 -4.03
CA LYS A 114 -3.76 -19.36 -4.05
C LYS A 114 -3.35 -19.89 -2.68
N ILE A 115 -2.98 -21.17 -2.63
CA ILE A 115 -2.47 -21.78 -1.40
C ILE A 115 -0.98 -21.46 -1.35
N GLY A 116 -0.60 -20.52 -0.49
CA GLY A 116 0.80 -20.27 -0.17
C GLY A 116 1.40 -21.47 0.61
N PRO A 117 2.73 -21.62 0.63
CA PRO A 117 3.39 -22.74 1.29
C PRO A 117 3.02 -22.88 2.78
N ASN A 118 2.73 -21.79 3.46
CA ASN A 118 2.42 -21.78 4.91
C ASN A 118 0.91 -21.54 5.19
N ASP A 119 0.05 -21.49 4.18
CA ASP A 119 -1.36 -21.12 4.39
C ASP A 119 -2.15 -22.17 5.16
N LYS A 120 -1.79 -23.44 5.01
CA LYS A 120 -2.42 -24.53 5.76
C LYS A 120 -2.18 -24.37 7.27
N GLU A 121 -0.94 -24.05 7.64
CA GLU A 121 -0.56 -23.83 9.03
C GLU A 121 -1.20 -22.56 9.59
N ARG A 122 -1.10 -21.44 8.85
CA ARG A 122 -1.74 -20.16 9.20
C ARG A 122 -3.24 -20.30 9.42
N LYS A 123 -3.93 -21.05 8.54
CA LYS A 123 -5.36 -21.29 8.66
C LYS A 123 -5.70 -22.13 9.89
N SER A 124 -4.90 -23.19 10.14
CA SER A 124 -5.07 -24.04 11.34
C SER A 124 -4.86 -23.23 12.60
N GLU A 125 -3.84 -22.39 12.66
CA GLU A 125 -3.52 -21.53 13.78
C GLU A 125 -4.60 -20.48 14.01
N LEU A 126 -5.06 -19.80 12.93
CA LEU A 126 -6.16 -18.83 13.00
C LEU A 126 -7.41 -19.44 13.59
N ASN A 127 -7.84 -20.62 13.11
CA ASN A 127 -9.02 -21.30 13.61
C ASN A 127 -8.86 -21.68 15.08
N LYS A 128 -7.68 -22.20 15.48
CA LYS A 128 -7.40 -22.54 16.87
C LYS A 128 -7.53 -21.32 17.80
N ILE A 129 -6.90 -20.21 17.43
CA ILE A 129 -6.98 -18.98 18.24
C ILE A 129 -8.41 -18.47 18.30
N GLU A 130 -9.17 -18.49 17.19
CA GLU A 130 -10.57 -18.05 17.20
C GLU A 130 -11.46 -18.95 18.07
N ASP A 131 -11.25 -20.27 18.04
CA ASP A 131 -11.95 -21.21 18.92
C ASP A 131 -11.62 -20.97 20.39
N ASP A 132 -10.38 -20.63 20.71
CA ASP A 132 -9.97 -20.32 22.07
C ASP A 132 -10.54 -18.96 22.52
N LEU A 133 -10.51 -17.93 21.67
CA LEU A 133 -11.13 -16.62 21.93
C LEU A 133 -12.64 -16.68 22.19
N ILE A 134 -13.34 -17.67 21.64
CA ILE A 134 -14.79 -17.89 21.91
C ILE A 134 -15.02 -18.49 23.30
N LYS A 135 -14.05 -19.28 23.79
CA LYS A 135 -14.15 -19.96 25.11
C LYS A 135 -13.76 -19.04 26.27
N HIS A 136 -13.04 -17.93 26.00
CA HIS A 136 -12.63 -17.01 27.04
C HIS A 136 -13.85 -16.43 27.80
N THR A 137 -13.79 -16.50 29.12
CA THR A 137 -14.73 -15.80 30.00
C THR A 137 -14.20 -14.41 30.34
N VAL A 138 -15.06 -13.53 30.87
CA VAL A 138 -14.66 -12.16 31.29
C VAL A 138 -13.50 -12.19 32.31
N ALA A 139 -13.34 -13.30 33.06
CA ALA A 139 -12.24 -13.46 34.02
C ALA A 139 -10.87 -13.76 33.37
N ASP A 140 -10.86 -14.21 32.10
CA ASP A 140 -9.66 -14.63 31.39
C ASP A 140 -9.15 -13.53 30.41
N LEU A 141 -9.75 -12.33 30.46
CA LEU A 141 -9.39 -11.22 29.58
C LEU A 141 -8.14 -10.49 30.13
N ASP A 142 -7.00 -10.95 29.71
CA ASP A 142 -5.68 -10.42 30.08
C ASP A 142 -4.88 -9.93 28.85
N THR A 143 -3.58 -9.67 29.08
CA THR A 143 -2.67 -9.24 28.02
C THR A 143 -2.51 -10.27 26.90
N ASP A 144 -2.62 -11.58 27.21
CA ASP A 144 -2.51 -12.65 26.21
C ASP A 144 -3.71 -12.67 25.27
N TYR A 145 -4.91 -12.42 25.80
CA TYR A 145 -6.12 -12.24 24.98
C TYR A 145 -5.95 -11.16 23.91
N VAL A 146 -5.39 -9.99 24.27
CA VAL A 146 -5.16 -8.89 23.31
C VAL A 146 -4.08 -9.26 22.29
N ASN A 147 -3.03 -9.98 22.70
CA ASN A 147 -2.01 -10.48 21.79
C ASN A 147 -2.58 -11.49 20.79
N ASP A 148 -3.45 -12.37 21.23
CA ASP A 148 -4.14 -13.34 20.37
C ASP A 148 -5.05 -12.65 19.35
N LEU A 149 -5.78 -11.62 19.77
CA LEU A 149 -6.56 -10.79 18.84
C LEU A 149 -5.67 -10.15 17.77
N LEU A 150 -4.52 -9.58 18.13
CA LEU A 150 -3.56 -9.04 17.16
C LEU A 150 -3.02 -10.14 16.23
N LYS A 151 -2.75 -11.33 16.77
CA LYS A 151 -2.28 -12.47 15.99
C LYS A 151 -3.30 -12.91 14.94
N THR A 152 -4.62 -12.89 15.26
CA THR A 152 -5.67 -13.14 14.25
C THR A 152 -5.65 -12.14 13.11
N CYS A 153 -5.32 -10.86 13.37
CA CYS A 153 -5.20 -9.84 12.34
C CYS A 153 -4.04 -10.15 11.39
N ILE A 154 -2.86 -10.50 11.97
CA ILE A 154 -1.65 -10.82 11.21
C ILE A 154 -1.85 -12.09 10.37
N LEU A 155 -2.48 -13.13 10.92
CA LEU A 155 -2.79 -14.35 10.19
C LEU A 155 -3.82 -14.10 9.08
N SER A 156 -4.82 -13.26 9.32
CA SER A 156 -5.83 -12.87 8.34
C SER A 156 -5.22 -12.19 7.12
N ARG A 157 -4.32 -11.22 7.33
CA ARG A 157 -3.61 -10.58 6.22
C ARG A 157 -2.67 -11.55 5.49
N GLY A 158 -1.96 -12.41 6.23
CA GLY A 158 -1.06 -13.41 5.65
C GLY A 158 -1.78 -14.49 4.84
N LEU A 159 -3.08 -14.69 5.08
CA LEU A 159 -3.98 -15.55 4.31
C LEU A 159 -4.71 -14.79 3.18
N GLU A 160 -4.36 -13.53 2.95
CA GLU A 160 -5.00 -12.66 1.95
C GLU A 160 -6.54 -12.65 2.09
N LYS A 161 -7.04 -12.64 3.34
CA LYS A 161 -8.46 -12.57 3.60
C LYS A 161 -9.05 -11.24 3.08
N PRO A 162 -10.35 -11.20 2.72
CA PRO A 162 -10.99 -9.98 2.27
C PRO A 162 -10.74 -8.80 3.20
N ARG A 163 -10.57 -7.59 2.62
CA ARG A 163 -10.30 -6.37 3.38
C ARG A 163 -11.27 -6.19 4.54
N MET A 164 -12.57 -6.32 4.30
CA MET A 164 -13.60 -6.17 5.34
C MET A 164 -13.42 -7.14 6.51
N GLU A 165 -13.00 -8.38 6.24
CA GLU A 165 -12.77 -9.39 7.28
C GLU A 165 -11.53 -9.03 8.11
N THR A 166 -10.43 -8.62 7.45
CA THR A 166 -9.18 -8.23 8.12
C THR A 166 -9.35 -6.93 8.91
N GLU A 167 -10.00 -5.91 8.33
CA GLU A 167 -10.37 -4.67 9.02
C GLU A 167 -11.26 -4.92 10.23
N GLY A 168 -12.23 -5.81 10.10
CA GLY A 168 -13.12 -6.21 11.21
C GLY A 168 -12.33 -6.78 12.40
N ARG A 169 -11.28 -7.59 12.14
CA ARG A 169 -10.38 -8.10 13.18
C ARG A 169 -9.57 -6.99 13.83
N PHE A 170 -8.98 -6.09 13.07
CA PHE A 170 -8.25 -4.94 13.62
C PHE A 170 -9.14 -4.05 14.48
N ASN A 171 -10.36 -3.76 14.03
CA ASN A 171 -11.33 -2.98 14.79
C ASN A 171 -11.72 -3.67 16.10
N ARG A 172 -11.92 -5.00 16.09
CA ARG A 172 -12.15 -5.78 17.30
C ARG A 172 -10.92 -5.71 18.22
N ALA A 173 -9.73 -6.01 17.71
CA ALA A 173 -8.51 -6.00 18.51
C ALA A 173 -8.27 -4.64 19.17
N LEU A 174 -8.45 -3.54 18.43
CA LEU A 174 -8.28 -2.19 18.96
C LEU A 174 -9.33 -1.84 20.03
N ARG A 175 -10.59 -2.25 19.83
CA ARG A 175 -11.66 -2.02 20.82
C ARG A 175 -11.36 -2.77 22.12
N GLU A 176 -11.04 -4.05 22.04
CA GLU A 176 -10.73 -4.89 23.19
C GLU A 176 -9.44 -4.41 23.90
N ALA A 177 -8.41 -4.03 23.14
CA ALA A 177 -7.18 -3.51 23.71
C ALA A 177 -7.36 -2.20 24.49
N LYS A 178 -8.31 -1.36 24.11
CA LYS A 178 -8.66 -0.14 24.86
C LYS A 178 -9.27 -0.41 26.23
N VAL A 179 -9.87 -1.60 26.42
CA VAL A 179 -10.53 -1.98 27.67
C VAL A 179 -9.64 -2.88 28.52
N HIS A 180 -8.97 -3.84 27.91
CA HIS A 180 -8.25 -4.93 28.59
C HIS A 180 -6.74 -4.90 28.35
N GLY A 181 -6.25 -4.11 27.37
CA GLY A 181 -4.85 -4.09 26.97
C GLY A 181 -4.03 -2.98 27.62
N THR A 182 -2.76 -3.02 27.33
CA THR A 182 -1.78 -1.99 27.66
C THR A 182 -1.63 -0.97 26.52
N SER A 183 -1.10 0.19 26.82
CA SER A 183 -0.86 1.24 25.82
C SER A 183 0.09 0.78 24.71
N ILE A 184 1.08 -0.08 25.02
CA ILE A 184 1.99 -0.64 24.02
C ILE A 184 1.30 -1.67 23.12
N GLN A 185 0.31 -2.41 23.61
CA GLN A 185 -0.49 -3.31 22.79
C GLN A 185 -1.37 -2.53 21.81
N ILE A 186 -1.98 -1.43 22.25
CA ILE A 186 -2.72 -0.50 21.38
C ILE A 186 -1.79 0.03 20.28
N PHE A 187 -0.60 0.48 20.64
CA PHE A 187 0.42 0.92 19.68
C PHE A 187 0.78 -0.17 18.67
N ASN A 188 0.99 -1.41 19.12
CA ASN A 188 1.32 -2.54 18.25
C ASN A 188 0.19 -2.90 17.30
N ILE A 189 -1.06 -2.80 17.72
CA ILE A 189 -2.23 -3.01 16.86
C ILE A 189 -2.28 -1.93 15.78
N ILE A 190 -2.13 -0.66 16.15
CA ILE A 190 -2.13 0.47 15.21
C ILE A 190 -0.99 0.35 14.20
N TYR A 191 0.21 -0.03 14.64
CA TYR A 191 1.34 -0.27 13.75
C TYR A 191 1.07 -1.37 12.72
N ASN A 192 0.54 -2.52 13.18
CA ASN A 192 0.22 -3.62 12.28
C ASN A 192 -0.93 -3.27 11.33
N HIS A 193 -1.88 -2.43 11.74
CA HIS A 193 -2.93 -1.91 10.87
C HIS A 193 -2.35 -0.96 9.80
N ALA A 194 -1.48 -0.02 10.18
CA ALA A 194 -0.78 0.87 9.25
C ALA A 194 0.02 0.07 8.21
N TRP A 195 0.78 -0.94 8.68
CA TRP A 195 1.54 -1.86 7.83
C TRP A 195 0.64 -2.62 6.86
N THR A 196 -0.52 -3.11 7.33
CA THR A 196 -1.50 -3.84 6.52
C THR A 196 -2.14 -2.91 5.50
N SER A 197 -2.52 -1.71 5.89
CA SER A 197 -3.09 -0.69 5.01
C SER A 197 -2.13 -0.35 3.87
N PHE A 198 -0.84 -0.21 4.16
CA PHE A 198 0.15 0.10 3.14
C PHE A 198 0.37 -1.06 2.15
N PHE A 199 0.74 -2.25 2.65
CA PHE A 199 1.22 -3.35 1.81
C PHE A 199 0.11 -4.22 1.22
N TRP A 200 -1.04 -4.36 1.89
CA TRP A 200 -2.14 -5.22 1.43
C TRP A 200 -3.29 -4.45 0.82
N PHE A 201 -3.58 -3.28 1.36
CA PHE A 201 -4.72 -2.50 0.88
C PHE A 201 -4.32 -1.33 -0.02
N HIS A 202 -3.03 -1.02 -0.11
CA HIS A 202 -2.49 0.13 -0.86
C HIS A 202 -3.19 1.45 -0.49
N ASP A 203 -3.55 1.57 0.78
CA ASP A 203 -4.30 2.69 1.33
C ASP A 203 -3.37 3.63 2.10
N VAL A 204 -2.77 4.57 1.36
CA VAL A 204 -1.79 5.53 1.90
C VAL A 204 -2.43 6.48 2.92
N GLU A 205 -3.69 6.87 2.72
CA GLU A 205 -4.40 7.77 3.64
C GLU A 205 -4.67 7.08 4.99
N ALA A 206 -5.13 5.84 4.99
CA ALA A 206 -5.29 5.05 6.21
C ALA A 206 -3.94 4.84 6.92
N THR A 207 -2.88 4.55 6.16
CA THR A 207 -1.51 4.42 6.69
C THR A 207 -1.05 5.69 7.38
N TYR A 208 -1.25 6.85 6.77
CA TYR A 208 -0.87 8.14 7.36
C TYR A 208 -1.72 8.49 8.60
N SER A 209 -3.01 8.18 8.56
CA SER A 209 -3.88 8.36 9.74
C SER A 209 -3.39 7.57 10.96
N ASP A 210 -2.93 6.34 10.74
CA ASP A 210 -2.35 5.52 11.81
C ASP A 210 -0.95 5.99 12.21
N TYR A 211 -0.13 6.44 11.26
CA TYR A 211 1.16 7.07 11.55
C TYR A 211 1.01 8.22 12.55
N LEU A 212 0.02 9.09 12.40
CA LEU A 212 -0.22 10.20 13.32
C LEU A 212 -0.51 9.72 14.75
N LYS A 213 -1.27 8.64 14.91
CA LYS A 213 -1.52 8.03 16.23
C LYS A 213 -0.25 7.42 16.84
N LEU A 214 0.58 6.76 16.00
CA LEU A 214 1.88 6.24 16.43
C LEU A 214 2.83 7.36 16.83
N LYS A 215 2.83 8.47 16.11
CA LYS A 215 3.62 9.68 16.40
C LYS A 215 3.26 10.26 17.77
N ASP A 216 1.97 10.43 18.05
CA ASP A 216 1.50 10.95 19.33
C ASP A 216 1.95 10.06 20.49
N TYR A 217 1.81 8.74 20.33
CA TYR A 217 2.27 7.78 21.35
C TYR A 217 3.80 7.82 21.53
N THR A 218 4.56 7.83 20.43
CA THR A 218 6.03 7.86 20.48
C THR A 218 6.57 9.12 21.11
N LYS A 219 5.90 10.27 20.94
CA LYS A 219 6.25 11.52 21.59
C LYS A 219 6.17 11.43 23.12
N GLU A 220 5.18 10.72 23.64
CA GLU A 220 4.99 10.53 25.08
C GLU A 220 5.87 9.41 25.65
N HIS A 221 6.10 8.35 24.86
CA HIS A 221 6.81 7.13 25.24
C HIS A 221 7.92 6.77 24.24
N PRO A 222 8.98 7.60 24.13
CA PRO A 222 10.04 7.36 23.17
C PRO A 222 10.96 6.22 23.65
N THR A 223 10.86 5.10 22.98
CA THR A 223 11.75 3.92 23.08
C THR A 223 12.30 3.57 21.72
N VAL A 224 13.38 2.80 21.64
CA VAL A 224 13.90 2.32 20.36
C VAL A 224 12.79 1.61 19.57
N HIS A 225 12.00 0.77 20.23
CA HIS A 225 10.90 0.04 19.62
C HIS A 225 9.82 0.95 18.99
N THR A 226 9.39 2.00 19.72
CA THR A 226 8.35 2.91 19.20
C THR A 226 8.89 3.80 18.09
N ILE A 227 10.14 4.25 18.21
CA ILE A 227 10.83 5.05 17.19
C ILE A 227 11.05 4.22 15.92
N GLU A 228 11.56 2.99 16.04
CA GLU A 228 11.75 2.08 14.90
C GLU A 228 10.44 1.89 14.12
N ARG A 229 9.36 1.60 14.81
CA ARG A 229 8.07 1.36 14.16
C ARG A 229 7.51 2.62 13.51
N LEU A 230 7.66 3.77 14.14
CA LEU A 230 7.25 5.06 13.59
C LEU A 230 8.03 5.38 12.31
N THR A 231 9.36 5.28 12.36
CA THR A 231 10.23 5.57 11.21
C THR A 231 10.03 4.56 10.07
N ASN A 232 9.74 3.28 10.37
CA ASN A 232 9.40 2.29 9.35
C ASN A 232 8.18 2.68 8.52
N ILE A 233 7.13 3.21 9.17
CA ILE A 233 5.95 3.69 8.42
C ILE A 233 6.30 4.95 7.64
N LEU A 234 7.11 5.85 8.20
CA LEU A 234 7.52 7.08 7.52
C LEU A 234 8.38 6.81 6.28
N THR A 235 9.31 5.85 6.33
CA THR A 235 10.09 5.39 5.15
C THR A 235 9.17 4.81 4.07
N ASN A 236 8.13 4.05 4.46
CA ASN A 236 7.17 3.55 3.47
C ASN A 236 6.39 4.69 2.79
N LEU A 237 6.00 5.73 3.54
CA LEU A 237 5.35 6.92 2.97
C LEU A 237 6.30 7.71 2.06
N GLU A 238 7.59 7.80 2.38
CA GLU A 238 8.62 8.42 1.52
C GLU A 238 8.69 7.74 0.16
N ASN A 239 8.72 6.40 0.14
CA ASN A 239 8.85 5.62 -1.10
C ASN A 239 7.73 5.85 -2.11
N VAL A 240 6.58 6.35 -1.70
CA VAL A 240 5.43 6.59 -2.59
C VAL A 240 5.25 8.06 -2.97
N ILE A 241 6.12 8.96 -2.49
CA ILE A 241 6.09 10.39 -2.87
C ILE A 241 6.35 10.56 -4.36
N SER A 242 7.35 9.86 -4.91
CA SER A 242 7.69 9.93 -6.33
C SER A 242 6.57 9.44 -7.25
N LEU A 243 5.66 8.62 -6.72
CA LEU A 243 4.46 8.13 -7.41
C LEU A 243 3.28 9.12 -7.29
N GLY A 244 3.44 10.24 -6.56
CA GLY A 244 2.38 11.20 -6.31
C GLY A 244 1.28 10.69 -5.36
N LEU A 245 1.53 9.62 -4.62
CA LEU A 245 0.55 9.00 -3.71
C LEU A 245 0.60 9.59 -2.30
N PHE A 246 1.68 10.32 -1.95
CA PHE A 246 1.79 11.03 -0.68
C PHE A 246 2.35 12.44 -0.90
N ASP A 247 1.86 13.39 -0.10
CA ASP A 247 2.20 14.81 -0.22
C ASP A 247 3.57 15.14 0.38
N THR A 248 4.44 15.77 -0.40
CA THR A 248 5.81 16.14 -0.01
C THR A 248 5.83 17.11 1.17
N SER A 249 4.85 18.02 1.27
CA SER A 249 4.80 18.99 2.37
C SER A 249 4.41 18.31 3.68
N LYS A 250 3.47 17.37 3.66
CA LYS A 250 3.13 16.55 4.82
C LYS A 250 4.36 15.76 5.27
N PHE A 251 5.06 15.12 4.33
CA PHE A 251 6.27 14.36 4.64
C PHE A 251 7.36 15.23 5.29
N ALA A 252 7.60 16.43 4.76
CA ALA A 252 8.59 17.36 5.32
C ALA A 252 8.29 17.74 6.80
N ILE A 253 7.01 17.89 7.14
CA ILE A 253 6.57 18.13 8.53
C ILE A 253 6.95 16.94 9.42
N GLU A 254 6.76 15.73 8.94
CA GLU A 254 7.06 14.52 9.74
C GLU A 254 8.56 14.31 9.90
N VAL A 255 9.36 14.58 8.88
CA VAL A 255 10.83 14.56 8.98
C VAL A 255 11.32 15.62 9.98
N GLN A 256 10.71 16.81 9.96
CA GLN A 256 11.03 17.85 10.93
C GLN A 256 10.70 17.40 12.37
N PHE A 257 9.58 16.74 12.58
CA PHE A 257 9.23 16.14 13.88
C PHE A 257 10.30 15.14 14.35
N ILE A 258 10.82 14.27 13.49
CA ILE A 258 11.90 13.33 13.83
C ILE A 258 13.17 14.06 14.27
N LYS A 259 13.54 15.15 13.57
CA LYS A 259 14.70 15.98 13.95
C LYS A 259 14.50 16.68 15.31
N GLU A 260 13.30 17.15 15.59
CA GLU A 260 12.96 17.76 16.88
C GLU A 260 12.96 16.71 18.00
N LEU A 261 12.40 15.52 17.74
CA LEU A 261 12.45 14.41 18.70
C LEU A 261 13.90 14.06 19.04
N ARG A 262 14.80 14.01 18.03
CA ARG A 262 16.24 13.75 18.23
C ARG A 262 16.93 14.77 19.16
N GLN A 263 16.47 16.01 19.16
CA GLN A 263 17.03 17.07 20.01
C GLN A 263 16.53 17.02 21.47
N CYS A 264 15.60 16.14 21.78
CA CYS A 264 15.07 16.00 23.13
C CYS A 264 16.14 15.46 24.09
N SER A 265 16.50 16.25 25.11
CA SER A 265 17.54 15.90 26.07
C SER A 265 17.23 14.70 26.97
N LYS A 266 15.98 14.27 26.99
CA LYS A 266 15.53 13.13 27.81
C LYS A 266 15.64 11.77 27.11
N LEU A 267 16.03 11.73 25.83
CA LEU A 267 16.18 10.48 25.09
C LEU A 267 17.40 9.69 25.58
N SER A 268 17.22 8.37 25.69
CA SER A 268 18.34 7.45 25.93
C SER A 268 19.30 7.44 24.73
N GLN A 269 20.55 7.08 24.97
CA GLN A 269 21.56 6.97 23.90
C GLN A 269 21.11 6.05 22.75
N PRO A 270 20.55 4.85 22.98
CA PRO A 270 20.07 4.01 21.89
C PRO A 270 18.97 4.67 21.05
N CYS A 271 18.05 5.41 21.68
CA CYS A 271 17.02 6.15 20.95
C CYS A 271 17.61 7.25 20.07
N GLN A 272 18.62 7.98 20.59
CA GLN A 272 19.31 9.01 19.82
C GLN A 272 20.04 8.42 18.62
N LEU A 273 20.78 7.32 18.81
CA LEU A 273 21.47 6.62 17.72
C LEU A 273 20.51 6.10 16.66
N PHE A 274 19.36 5.54 17.06
CA PHE A 274 18.39 5.05 16.11
C PHE A 274 17.76 6.17 15.27
N LEU A 275 17.49 7.33 15.88
CA LEU A 275 17.04 8.51 15.15
C LEU A 275 18.12 9.06 14.21
N ASP A 276 19.38 9.04 14.62
CA ASP A 276 20.52 9.43 13.76
C ASP A 276 20.65 8.49 12.56
N LEU A 277 20.45 7.15 12.74
CA LEU A 277 20.39 6.19 11.64
C LEU A 277 19.31 6.56 10.62
N TYR A 278 18.09 6.81 11.08
CA TYR A 278 16.99 7.17 10.19
C TYR A 278 17.25 8.51 9.47
N ILE A 279 17.79 9.52 10.18
CA ILE A 279 18.12 10.82 9.57
C ILE A 279 19.20 10.66 8.49
N SER A 280 20.21 9.81 8.73
CA SER A 280 21.26 9.50 7.75
C SER A 280 20.70 8.72 6.55
N GLU A 281 19.86 7.70 6.78
CA GLU A 281 19.15 6.98 5.71
C GLU A 281 18.36 7.95 4.81
N HIS A 282 17.53 8.79 5.42
CA HIS A 282 16.75 9.79 4.69
C HIS A 282 17.62 10.75 3.89
N ARG A 283 18.74 11.20 4.47
CA ARG A 283 19.68 12.09 3.77
C ARG A 283 20.34 11.42 2.58
N LEU A 284 20.70 10.15 2.69
CA LEU A 284 21.23 9.36 1.56
C LEU A 284 20.21 9.28 0.43
N PHE A 285 18.93 9.01 0.71
CA PHE A 285 17.90 9.03 -0.33
C PHE A 285 17.77 10.41 -0.99
N GLN A 286 17.90 11.51 -0.23
CA GLN A 286 17.90 12.85 -0.82
C GLN A 286 19.11 13.09 -1.75
N LEU A 287 20.31 12.67 -1.34
CA LEU A 287 21.54 12.79 -2.15
C LEU A 287 21.44 11.95 -3.43
N ILE A 288 20.94 10.70 -3.32
CA ILE A 288 20.69 9.81 -4.46
C ILE A 288 19.73 10.46 -5.46
N ASN A 289 18.61 10.99 -4.99
CA ASN A 289 17.62 11.64 -5.84
C ASN A 289 18.16 12.91 -6.55
N ARG A 290 19.17 13.55 -5.98
CA ARG A 290 19.85 14.73 -6.56
C ARG A 290 21.08 14.38 -7.37
N ASN A 291 21.46 13.09 -7.42
CA ASN A 291 22.70 12.62 -8.01
C ASN A 291 23.94 13.32 -7.44
N GLU A 292 23.97 13.53 -6.12
CA GLU A 292 25.07 14.14 -5.37
C GLU A 292 25.99 13.05 -4.80
N ASP A 293 27.20 13.45 -4.34
CA ASP A 293 28.17 12.53 -3.74
C ASP A 293 27.65 11.94 -2.42
N LEU A 294 27.81 10.63 -2.24
CA LEU A 294 27.32 9.87 -1.10
C LEU A 294 28.41 9.59 -0.06
N THR A 295 29.68 9.85 -0.37
CA THR A 295 30.85 9.37 0.38
C THR A 295 30.77 9.73 1.87
N ASP A 296 30.63 11.01 2.18
CA ASP A 296 30.62 11.49 3.56
C ASP A 296 29.44 10.93 4.37
N GLU A 297 28.27 10.83 3.77
CA GLU A 297 27.08 10.34 4.44
C GLU A 297 27.12 8.81 4.63
N LEU A 298 27.69 8.06 3.69
CA LEU A 298 27.94 6.62 3.86
C LEU A 298 28.92 6.35 4.99
N GLN A 299 30.00 7.14 5.11
CA GLN A 299 30.93 7.05 6.24
C GLN A 299 30.24 7.36 7.57
N THR A 300 29.36 8.36 7.58
CA THR A 300 28.54 8.70 8.76
C THR A 300 27.63 7.52 9.13
N LEU A 301 26.90 6.94 8.18
CA LEU A 301 26.04 5.80 8.40
C LEU A 301 26.82 4.59 8.91
N THR A 302 28.00 4.31 8.35
CA THR A 302 28.90 3.25 8.79
C THR A 302 29.26 3.40 10.26
N SER A 303 29.69 4.60 10.66
CA SER A 303 30.03 4.90 12.06
C SER A 303 28.83 4.76 13.01
N LEU A 304 27.63 5.16 12.57
CA LEU A 304 26.41 5.01 13.36
C LEU A 304 26.04 3.54 13.56
N ILE A 305 26.13 2.71 12.53
CA ILE A 305 25.87 1.26 12.62
C ILE A 305 26.86 0.57 13.57
N GLU A 306 28.15 0.92 13.49
CA GLU A 306 29.16 0.44 14.45
C GLU A 306 28.79 0.77 15.91
N GLN A 307 28.34 1.99 16.15
CA GLN A 307 27.92 2.40 17.48
C GLN A 307 26.66 1.64 17.92
N CYS A 308 25.68 1.47 17.03
CA CYS A 308 24.45 0.73 17.29
C CYS A 308 24.70 -0.75 17.64
N ALA A 309 25.76 -1.35 17.10
CA ALA A 309 26.12 -2.73 17.38
C ALA A 309 26.40 -3.00 18.87
N ASN A 310 26.73 -1.97 19.66
CA ASN A 310 26.95 -2.07 21.09
C ASN A 310 25.67 -2.09 21.94
N TYR A 311 24.50 -1.86 21.33
CA TYR A 311 23.22 -1.80 22.04
C TYR A 311 22.28 -2.92 21.62
N LEU A 312 21.88 -3.75 22.59
CA LEU A 312 20.95 -4.87 22.33
C LEU A 312 19.53 -4.40 22.00
N ASP A 313 19.15 -3.21 22.47
CA ASP A 313 17.84 -2.62 22.19
C ASP A 313 17.66 -2.22 20.72
N ILE A 314 18.76 -2.01 19.99
CA ILE A 314 18.73 -1.72 18.56
C ILE A 314 18.84 -3.04 17.80
N SER A 315 17.73 -3.43 17.13
CA SER A 315 17.71 -4.71 16.43
C SER A 315 18.67 -4.72 15.24
N PHE A 316 19.37 -5.82 15.06
CA PHE A 316 20.23 -6.01 13.89
C PHE A 316 19.43 -6.00 12.60
N SER A 317 18.20 -6.54 12.62
CA SER A 317 17.30 -6.53 11.45
C SER A 317 16.93 -5.12 10.98
N ALA A 318 16.84 -4.16 11.91
CA ALA A 318 16.60 -2.75 11.52
C ALA A 318 17.80 -2.17 10.78
N GLN A 319 19.03 -2.46 11.25
CA GLN A 319 20.28 -2.00 10.62
C GLN A 319 20.46 -2.66 9.23
N SER A 320 20.29 -3.97 9.12
CA SER A 320 20.37 -4.72 7.85
C SER A 320 19.37 -4.21 6.83
N ARG A 321 18.15 -3.89 7.26
CA ARG A 321 17.11 -3.37 6.37
C ARG A 321 17.49 -2.03 5.72
N ILE A 322 18.14 -1.12 6.45
CA ILE A 322 18.64 0.14 5.89
C ILE A 322 19.63 -0.18 4.76
N VAL A 323 20.58 -1.07 4.99
CA VAL A 323 21.58 -1.45 3.98
C VAL A 323 20.94 -2.16 2.79
N GLU A 324 19.95 -3.04 3.01
CA GLU A 324 19.20 -3.69 1.94
C GLU A 324 18.42 -2.69 1.07
N LEU A 325 17.81 -1.66 1.68
CA LEU A 325 17.09 -0.62 0.95
C LEU A 325 18.04 0.22 0.10
N LEU A 326 19.18 0.62 0.65
CA LEU A 326 20.22 1.36 -0.06
C LEU A 326 20.84 0.55 -1.19
N GLY A 327 21.04 -0.76 -1.00
CA GLY A 327 21.59 -1.68 -2.01
C GLY A 327 20.72 -1.85 -3.25
N ARG A 328 19.45 -1.44 -3.20
CA ARG A 328 18.57 -1.42 -4.39
C ARG A 328 18.82 -0.23 -5.31
N VAL A 329 19.49 0.81 -4.81
CA VAL A 329 19.65 2.10 -5.50
C VAL A 329 21.10 2.54 -5.61
N ILE A 330 22.02 2.00 -4.80
CA ILE A 330 23.46 2.27 -4.86
C ILE A 330 24.13 1.07 -5.53
N SER A 331 24.90 1.33 -6.57
CA SER A 331 25.76 0.36 -7.26
C SER A 331 27.18 0.92 -7.38
N ASP A 332 28.16 0.02 -7.39
CA ASP A 332 29.57 0.32 -7.67
C ASP A 332 30.17 1.46 -6.82
N ASN A 333 29.82 1.50 -5.51
CA ASN A 333 30.34 2.50 -4.58
C ASN A 333 31.20 1.84 -3.50
N PRO A 334 32.51 2.16 -3.40
CA PRO A 334 33.42 1.50 -2.46
C PRO A 334 33.07 1.70 -0.98
N GLU A 335 32.49 2.84 -0.61
CA GLU A 335 32.06 3.08 0.77
C GLU A 335 30.80 2.25 1.11
N PHE A 336 29.92 2.05 0.14
CA PHE A 336 28.78 1.16 0.32
C PHE A 336 29.20 -0.30 0.44
N GLU A 337 30.18 -0.75 -0.35
CA GLU A 337 30.74 -2.12 -0.20
C GLU A 337 31.32 -2.33 1.20
N ARG A 338 32.07 -1.37 1.75
CA ARG A 338 32.57 -1.43 3.12
C ARG A 338 31.47 -1.53 4.16
N LEU A 339 30.36 -0.80 3.95
CA LEU A 339 29.19 -0.86 4.82
C LEU A 339 28.55 -2.26 4.78
N VAL A 340 28.43 -2.87 3.60
CA VAL A 340 27.91 -4.23 3.44
C VAL A 340 28.82 -5.24 4.16
N ASP A 341 30.14 -5.17 3.97
CA ASP A 341 31.09 -6.02 4.65
C ASP A 341 31.01 -5.92 6.17
N MET A 342 30.84 -4.70 6.68
CA MET A 342 30.68 -4.46 8.12
C MET A 342 29.39 -5.09 8.67
N ILE A 343 28.28 -4.97 7.96
CA ILE A 343 27.00 -5.62 8.35
C ILE A 343 27.16 -7.13 8.36
N ALA A 344 27.84 -7.71 7.38
CA ALA A 344 28.14 -9.14 7.33
C ALA A 344 29.00 -9.60 8.54
N ASP A 345 30.02 -8.82 8.92
CA ASP A 345 30.86 -9.10 10.09
C ASP A 345 30.08 -9.01 11.41
N ILE A 346 29.21 -7.99 11.59
CA ILE A 346 28.32 -7.86 12.73
C ILE A 346 27.34 -9.06 12.81
N SER A 347 26.77 -9.46 11.67
CA SER A 347 25.87 -10.60 11.57
C SER A 347 26.54 -11.89 12.03
N SER A 348 27.74 -12.13 11.52
CA SER A 348 28.55 -13.30 11.88
C SER A 348 28.87 -13.35 13.39
N LYS A 349 29.25 -12.20 13.97
CA LYS A 349 29.53 -12.07 15.41
C LYS A 349 28.33 -12.27 16.32
N ARG A 350 27.12 -12.00 15.80
CA ARG A 350 25.86 -12.20 16.53
C ARG A 350 25.28 -13.62 16.36
N GLU A 351 26.04 -14.56 15.81
CA GLU A 351 25.63 -15.95 15.54
C GLU A 351 24.37 -16.07 14.65
N SER A 352 24.14 -15.08 13.80
CA SER A 352 23.01 -15.05 12.87
C SER A 352 23.45 -15.50 11.49
N GLU A 353 23.81 -16.77 11.33
CA GLU A 353 24.29 -17.36 10.06
C GLU A 353 23.35 -17.11 8.88
N VAL A 354 22.05 -17.15 9.11
CA VAL A 354 21.04 -16.93 8.06
C VAL A 354 21.07 -15.49 7.53
N GLN A 355 21.21 -14.51 8.42
CA GLN A 355 21.29 -13.09 8.01
C GLN A 355 22.63 -12.75 7.38
N GLY A 356 23.73 -13.35 7.84
CA GLY A 356 25.04 -13.20 7.23
C GLY A 356 25.08 -13.70 5.79
N ALA A 357 24.47 -14.85 5.52
CA ALA A 357 24.35 -15.39 4.16
C ALA A 357 23.53 -14.50 3.22
N MET A 358 22.48 -13.84 3.73
CA MET A 358 21.62 -12.95 2.92
C MET A 358 22.27 -11.59 2.57
N THR A 359 23.31 -11.16 3.32
CA THR A 359 24.02 -9.89 3.01
C THR A 359 25.12 -10.07 1.97
N HIS A 360 25.55 -11.28 1.68
CA HIS A 360 26.57 -11.59 0.66
C HIS A 360 26.00 -11.86 -0.76
N PHE A 361 24.67 -11.75 -0.95
CA PHE A 361 23.98 -11.87 -2.23
C PHE A 361 23.36 -10.54 -2.67
#